data_0a6674a01b71489a334da30196b41b04
#
_entry.id   0a6674a01b71489a334da30196b41b04
#
_cell.length_a   1.000
_cell.length_b   1.000
_cell.length_c   1.000
_cell.angle_alpha   90.00
_cell.angle_beta   90.00
_cell.angle_gamma   90.00
#
_symmetry.space_group_name_H-M   'P 1'
#
loop_
_entity.id
_entity.type
_entity.pdbx_description
1 polymer ?
#
loop_
_entity_poly.entity_id
_entity_poly.type
_entity_poly.pdbx_seq_one_letter_code
_entity_poly.pdbx_strand_id
1 'polypeptide(L)'
;EARQAQVDAREATEAARAALKDLRARESEARNKLSEVRSELASQKKLDARIADSSPLVSRLVGALGDDVSGRLGDVLEAPRELEGLVEQLLAGDIDALLFDDTSALERAGRAALDQKKASGEALLMARGVSGSAAAEGAAGTRLVDRLSVRAGYGPVVEALLGGYYMVDDLAAALAAPVVDGVTYVTPDGARVSCGGLVRVGLDAGEASGALERKRRIRELEGLEPDLAAVFEHVSDQVVEANAAVEEARAAEGDAAGEIARLEGERRSLLSEIGRLEQSANNAEVERVRISKRREQASEAVRAARPRVDELTRSRDEARAQASDLGLQIAEANDELDRVRRDDSEAAGKL
;
A
#
# COMPACT_ATOMS: atom_id res chain seq x y z
N GLU A 1 -24.09 46.08 -8.42
CA GLU A 1 -23.59 45.32 -7.23
C GLU A 1 -24.15 43.90 -7.24
N ALA A 2 -25.49 43.68 -7.22
CA ALA A 2 -26.07 42.34 -7.16
C ALA A 2 -25.65 41.42 -8.34
N ARG A 3 -25.51 41.97 -9.55
CA ARG A 3 -25.00 41.20 -10.71
C ARG A 3 -23.54 40.84 -10.56
N GLN A 4 -22.73 41.69 -9.95
CA GLN A 4 -21.33 41.35 -9.67
C GLN A 4 -21.24 40.23 -8.62
N ALA A 5 -22.03 40.34 -7.55
CA ALA A 5 -22.12 39.28 -6.54
C ALA A 5 -22.53 37.92 -7.13
N GLN A 6 -23.43 37.91 -8.12
CA GLN A 6 -23.80 36.67 -8.82
C GLN A 6 -22.64 36.10 -9.65
N VAL A 7 -21.90 36.95 -10.36
CA VAL A 7 -20.72 36.54 -11.13
C VAL A 7 -19.67 35.98 -10.19
N ASP A 8 -19.36 36.67 -9.10
CA ASP A 8 -18.36 36.27 -8.12
C ASP A 8 -18.74 34.93 -7.44
N ALA A 9 -20.01 34.78 -7.04
CA ALA A 9 -20.51 33.52 -6.45
C ALA A 9 -20.45 32.35 -7.43
N ARG A 10 -20.66 32.62 -8.70
CA ARG A 10 -20.55 31.60 -9.75
C ARG A 10 -19.11 31.18 -10.02
N GLU A 11 -18.20 32.13 -10.12
CA GLU A 11 -16.76 31.84 -10.25
C GLU A 11 -16.26 31.00 -9.05
N ALA A 12 -16.73 31.34 -7.84
CA ALA A 12 -16.45 30.57 -6.63
C ALA A 12 -16.99 29.12 -6.74
N THR A 13 -18.22 28.95 -7.25
CA THR A 13 -18.80 27.60 -7.47
C THR A 13 -18.00 26.78 -8.49
N GLU A 14 -17.58 27.41 -9.58
CA GLU A 14 -16.74 26.76 -10.61
C GLU A 14 -15.36 26.36 -10.03
N ALA A 15 -14.73 27.25 -9.27
CA ALA A 15 -13.46 26.98 -8.62
C ALA A 15 -13.56 25.86 -7.57
N ALA A 16 -14.59 25.86 -6.73
CA ALA A 16 -14.85 24.82 -5.75
C ALA A 16 -15.08 23.45 -6.42
N ARG A 17 -15.83 23.40 -7.52
CA ARG A 17 -16.03 22.17 -8.29
C ARG A 17 -14.74 21.65 -8.94
N ALA A 18 -13.91 22.53 -9.46
CA ALA A 18 -12.62 22.16 -10.02
C ALA A 18 -11.70 21.55 -8.95
N ALA A 19 -11.63 22.17 -7.77
CA ALA A 19 -10.88 21.68 -6.63
C ALA A 19 -11.40 20.32 -6.15
N LEU A 20 -12.71 20.14 -6.03
CA LEU A 20 -13.33 18.86 -5.67
C LEU A 20 -13.01 17.75 -6.68
N LYS A 21 -13.02 18.08 -7.97
CA LYS A 21 -12.65 17.13 -9.02
C LYS A 21 -11.21 16.65 -8.86
N ASP A 22 -10.27 17.54 -8.61
CA ASP A 22 -8.85 17.20 -8.41
C ASP A 22 -8.66 16.35 -7.15
N LEU A 23 -9.30 16.73 -6.04
CA LEU A 23 -9.24 15.96 -4.80
C LEU A 23 -9.82 14.54 -4.96
N ARG A 24 -10.93 14.38 -5.67
CA ARG A 24 -11.50 13.04 -5.97
C ARG A 24 -10.58 12.19 -6.83
N ALA A 25 -9.85 12.78 -7.76
CA ALA A 25 -8.85 12.06 -8.53
C ALA A 25 -7.72 11.56 -7.62
N ARG A 26 -7.23 12.41 -6.72
CA ARG A 26 -6.20 12.06 -5.72
C ARG A 26 -6.70 11.01 -4.72
N GLU A 27 -7.93 11.13 -4.24
CA GLU A 27 -8.56 10.13 -3.37
C GLU A 27 -8.60 8.76 -4.05
N SER A 28 -9.05 8.72 -5.31
CA SER A 28 -9.08 7.50 -6.10
C SER A 28 -7.69 6.88 -6.27
N GLU A 29 -6.67 7.69 -6.55
CA GLU A 29 -5.29 7.23 -6.66
C GLU A 29 -4.77 6.68 -5.32
N ALA A 30 -4.97 7.41 -4.22
CA ALA A 30 -4.55 6.97 -2.89
C ALA A 30 -5.24 5.66 -2.48
N ARG A 31 -6.55 5.55 -2.71
CA ARG A 31 -7.34 4.35 -2.47
C ARG A 31 -6.81 3.15 -3.25
N ASN A 32 -6.46 3.35 -4.50
CA ASN A 32 -5.96 2.27 -5.35
C ASN A 32 -4.59 1.78 -4.91
N LYS A 33 -3.68 2.70 -4.58
CA LYS A 33 -2.36 2.34 -4.02
C LYS A 33 -2.50 1.55 -2.72
N LEU A 34 -3.38 1.99 -1.82
CA LEU A 34 -3.65 1.29 -0.56
C LEU A 34 -4.24 -0.11 -0.82
N SER A 35 -5.21 -0.22 -1.74
CA SER A 35 -5.82 -1.49 -2.11
C SER A 35 -4.81 -2.46 -2.74
N GLU A 36 -3.91 -1.95 -3.58
CA GLU A 36 -2.82 -2.69 -4.18
C GLU A 36 -1.90 -3.29 -3.12
N VAL A 37 -1.40 -2.46 -2.21
CA VAL A 37 -0.51 -2.90 -1.12
C VAL A 37 -1.21 -3.93 -0.23
N ARG A 38 -2.47 -3.71 0.15
CA ARG A 38 -3.26 -4.67 0.94
C ARG A 38 -3.48 -6.00 0.23
N SER A 39 -3.77 -5.96 -1.05
CA SER A 39 -3.96 -7.17 -1.86
C SER A 39 -2.66 -7.96 -1.98
N GLU A 40 -1.55 -7.28 -2.25
CA GLU A 40 -0.23 -7.90 -2.31
C GLU A 40 0.16 -8.50 -0.96
N LEU A 41 0.00 -7.73 0.13
CA LEU A 41 0.29 -8.18 1.49
C LEU A 41 -0.52 -9.44 1.85
N ALA A 42 -1.82 -9.43 1.57
CA ALA A 42 -2.68 -10.59 1.81
C ALA A 42 -2.26 -11.81 0.99
N SER A 43 -1.85 -11.59 -0.26
CA SER A 43 -1.35 -12.65 -1.15
C SER A 43 -0.05 -13.26 -0.62
N GLN A 44 0.92 -12.41 -0.24
CA GLN A 44 2.21 -12.85 0.29
C GLN A 44 2.05 -13.60 1.63
N LYS A 45 1.24 -13.06 2.54
CA LYS A 45 0.93 -13.74 3.82
C LYS A 45 0.24 -15.10 3.61
N LYS A 46 -0.68 -15.17 2.66
CA LYS A 46 -1.35 -16.44 2.35
C LYS A 46 -0.39 -17.47 1.75
N LEU A 47 0.53 -17.02 0.91
CA LEU A 47 1.55 -17.91 0.35
C LEU A 47 2.51 -18.39 1.44
N ASP A 48 2.99 -17.48 2.28
CA ASP A 48 3.87 -17.79 3.41
C ASP A 48 3.21 -18.79 4.38
N ALA A 49 1.96 -18.57 4.75
CA ALA A 49 1.19 -19.48 5.58
C ALA A 49 1.03 -20.86 4.91
N ARG A 50 0.75 -20.93 3.61
CA ARG A 50 0.61 -22.20 2.89
C ARG A 50 1.91 -23.03 2.90
N ILE A 51 3.04 -22.39 2.69
CA ILE A 51 4.35 -23.05 2.73
C ILE A 51 4.64 -23.49 4.16
N ALA A 52 4.38 -22.61 5.11
CA ALA A 52 4.55 -22.89 6.53
C ALA A 52 3.69 -24.08 7.03
N ASP A 53 2.50 -24.23 6.48
CA ASP A 53 1.55 -25.32 6.81
C ASP A 53 1.75 -26.57 5.92
N SER A 54 2.80 -26.62 5.12
CA SER A 54 3.09 -27.78 4.26
C SER A 54 3.34 -29.07 5.04
N SER A 55 3.81 -28.95 6.29
CA SER A 55 3.97 -30.09 7.19
C SER A 55 2.74 -30.24 8.11
N PRO A 56 1.95 -31.34 7.98
CA PRO A 56 0.82 -31.60 8.88
C PRO A 56 1.24 -31.72 10.35
N LEU A 57 2.47 -32.13 10.64
CA LEU A 57 3.02 -32.18 11.98
C LEU A 57 3.19 -30.77 12.56
N VAL A 58 3.79 -29.85 11.79
CA VAL A 58 4.02 -28.45 12.22
C VAL A 58 2.70 -27.75 12.50
N SER A 59 1.72 -27.85 11.60
CA SER A 59 0.39 -27.25 11.81
C SER A 59 -0.30 -27.75 13.09
N ARG A 60 -0.19 -29.03 13.40
CA ARG A 60 -0.73 -29.59 14.65
C ARG A 60 0.02 -29.14 15.89
N LEU A 61 1.34 -29.04 15.81
CA LEU A 61 2.17 -28.54 16.91
C LEU A 61 1.86 -27.10 17.23
N VAL A 62 1.79 -26.23 16.23
CA VAL A 62 1.42 -24.81 16.40
C VAL A 62 0.02 -24.71 17.01
N GLY A 63 -0.95 -25.50 16.55
CA GLY A 63 -2.29 -25.53 17.11
C GLY A 63 -2.37 -26.06 18.55
N ALA A 64 -1.47 -26.98 18.93
CA ALA A 64 -1.47 -27.57 20.27
C ALA A 64 -0.66 -26.77 21.30
N LEU A 65 0.39 -26.08 20.88
CA LEU A 65 1.32 -25.34 21.74
C LEU A 65 0.97 -23.85 21.84
N GLY A 66 0.23 -23.30 20.88
CA GLY A 66 -0.25 -21.93 20.91
C GLY A 66 0.85 -20.91 21.22
N ASP A 67 0.72 -20.22 22.35
CA ASP A 67 1.62 -19.16 22.80
C ASP A 67 3.03 -19.60 23.20
N ASP A 68 3.27 -20.92 23.37
CA ASP A 68 4.62 -21.45 23.64
C ASP A 68 5.55 -21.31 22.40
N VAL A 69 4.98 -21.13 21.19
CA VAL A 69 5.75 -20.91 19.97
C VAL A 69 6.06 -19.42 19.81
N SER A 70 7.33 -19.05 19.93
CA SER A 70 7.80 -17.65 19.83
C SER A 70 7.87 -17.13 18.38
N GLY A 71 7.71 -18.01 17.38
CA GLY A 71 7.79 -17.68 15.95
C GLY A 71 8.59 -18.70 15.16
N ARG A 72 9.06 -18.33 13.99
CA ARG A 72 9.93 -19.13 13.12
C ARG A 72 11.28 -18.46 12.92
N LEU A 73 12.30 -19.23 12.55
CA LEU A 73 13.64 -18.70 12.32
C LEU A 73 13.64 -17.60 11.23
N GLY A 74 12.94 -17.82 10.13
CA GLY A 74 12.85 -16.83 9.07
C GLY A 74 12.14 -15.52 9.46
N ASP A 75 11.39 -15.49 10.57
CA ASP A 75 10.73 -14.27 11.07
C ASP A 75 11.66 -13.36 11.89
N VAL A 76 12.77 -13.95 12.36
CA VAL A 76 13.73 -13.26 13.25
C VAL A 76 15.05 -12.94 12.56
N LEU A 77 15.24 -13.42 11.33
CA LEU A 77 16.44 -13.26 10.52
C LEU A 77 16.19 -12.38 9.32
N GLU A 78 17.09 -11.43 9.07
CA GLU A 78 17.11 -10.59 7.88
C GLU A 78 18.49 -10.67 7.23
N ALA A 79 18.49 -10.89 5.92
CA ALA A 79 19.69 -10.88 5.10
C ALA A 79 19.67 -9.72 4.09
N PRO A 80 20.82 -9.15 3.72
CA PRO A 80 20.91 -8.29 2.54
C PRO A 80 20.42 -9.03 1.29
N ARG A 81 19.82 -8.30 0.34
CA ARG A 81 19.22 -8.91 -0.88
C ARG A 81 20.16 -9.85 -1.62
N GLU A 82 21.42 -9.45 -1.73
CA GLU A 82 22.46 -10.22 -2.40
C GLU A 82 22.81 -11.54 -1.67
N LEU A 83 22.47 -11.66 -0.39
CA LEU A 83 22.77 -12.83 0.45
C LEU A 83 21.53 -13.67 0.75
N GLU A 84 20.31 -13.21 0.44
CA GLU A 84 19.08 -13.94 0.74
C GLU A 84 19.13 -15.37 0.20
N GLY A 85 19.45 -15.55 -1.09
CA GLY A 85 19.52 -16.86 -1.71
C GLY A 85 20.62 -17.77 -1.13
N LEU A 86 21.76 -17.20 -0.76
CA LEU A 86 22.84 -17.95 -0.09
C LEU A 86 22.41 -18.39 1.30
N VAL A 87 21.83 -17.51 2.10
CA VAL A 87 21.37 -17.79 3.47
C VAL A 87 20.24 -18.83 3.44
N GLU A 88 19.29 -18.71 2.54
CA GLU A 88 18.23 -19.70 2.35
C GLU A 88 18.80 -21.07 2.01
N GLN A 89 19.79 -21.12 1.12
CA GLN A 89 20.44 -22.37 0.75
C GLN A 89 21.23 -23.00 1.92
N LEU A 90 21.86 -22.17 2.76
CA LEU A 90 22.61 -22.66 3.92
C LEU A 90 21.70 -23.18 5.02
N LEU A 91 20.58 -22.52 5.24
CA LEU A 91 19.56 -22.94 6.20
C LEU A 91 18.68 -24.07 5.65
N ALA A 92 18.54 -24.15 4.34
CA ALA A 92 17.64 -25.11 3.68
C ALA A 92 16.25 -25.16 4.39
N GLY A 93 15.83 -26.31 4.90
CA GLY A 93 14.58 -26.46 5.63
C GLY A 93 14.56 -25.81 7.01
N ASP A 94 15.72 -25.46 7.57
CA ASP A 94 15.84 -24.90 8.94
C ASP A 94 15.21 -23.50 9.06
N ILE A 95 15.01 -22.81 7.94
CA ILE A 95 14.40 -21.47 7.91
C ILE A 95 12.97 -21.46 8.51
N ASP A 96 12.27 -22.58 8.43
CA ASP A 96 10.92 -22.76 8.97
C ASP A 96 10.91 -23.36 10.40
N ALA A 97 12.10 -23.52 11.03
CA ALA A 97 12.22 -24.04 12.39
C ALA A 97 11.38 -23.21 13.37
N LEU A 98 10.61 -23.91 14.21
CA LEU A 98 9.84 -23.30 15.27
C LEU A 98 10.75 -22.91 16.44
N LEU A 99 10.61 -21.67 16.88
CA LEU A 99 11.40 -21.09 17.96
C LEU A 99 10.63 -21.12 19.27
N PHE A 100 11.35 -21.45 20.34
CA PHE A 100 10.85 -21.52 21.70
C PHE A 100 11.72 -20.65 22.63
N ASP A 101 11.11 -20.08 23.67
CA ASP A 101 11.81 -19.16 24.56
C ASP A 101 12.89 -19.85 25.40
N ASP A 102 12.67 -21.11 25.78
CA ASP A 102 13.60 -21.87 26.58
C ASP A 102 13.62 -23.38 26.23
N THR A 103 14.57 -24.08 26.83
CA THR A 103 14.76 -25.52 26.63
C THR A 103 13.57 -26.34 27.18
N SER A 104 12.88 -25.84 28.20
CA SER A 104 11.73 -26.54 28.79
C SER A 104 10.53 -26.51 27.85
N ALA A 105 10.29 -25.36 27.19
CA ALA A 105 9.28 -25.23 26.15
C ALA A 105 9.61 -26.10 24.94
N LEU A 106 10.90 -26.13 24.53
CA LEU A 106 11.39 -27.00 23.47
C LEU A 106 11.16 -28.48 23.81
N GLU A 107 11.43 -28.91 25.06
CA GLU A 107 11.22 -30.28 25.50
C GLU A 107 9.74 -30.68 25.44
N ARG A 108 8.84 -29.79 25.92
CA ARG A 108 7.39 -30.00 25.81
C ARG A 108 6.95 -30.13 24.35
N ALA A 109 7.45 -29.28 23.48
CA ALA A 109 7.18 -29.33 22.04
C ALA A 109 7.69 -30.63 21.40
N GLY A 110 8.90 -31.04 21.72
CA GLY A 110 9.46 -32.31 21.25
C GLY A 110 8.64 -33.53 21.69
N ARG A 111 8.21 -33.58 22.95
CA ARG A 111 7.31 -34.63 23.44
C ARG A 111 5.97 -34.61 22.71
N ALA A 112 5.36 -33.42 22.56
CA ALA A 112 4.12 -33.28 21.83
C ALA A 112 4.24 -33.70 20.35
N ALA A 113 5.39 -33.46 19.71
CA ALA A 113 5.69 -33.93 18.35
C ALA A 113 5.76 -35.46 18.28
N LEU A 114 6.47 -36.08 19.21
CA LEU A 114 6.61 -37.54 19.28
C LEU A 114 5.29 -38.28 19.57
N ASP A 115 4.39 -37.64 20.29
CA ASP A 115 3.05 -38.17 20.58
C ASP A 115 2.10 -38.11 19.39
N GLN A 116 2.41 -37.29 18.36
CA GLN A 116 1.60 -37.13 17.13
C GLN A 116 1.83 -38.30 16.13
N LYS A 117 1.69 -39.53 16.58
CA LYS A 117 1.97 -40.76 15.79
C LYS A 117 1.26 -40.88 14.44
N LYS A 118 0.24 -40.07 14.18
CA LYS A 118 -0.57 -40.04 12.94
C LYS A 118 -0.25 -38.86 12.01
N ALA A 119 0.64 -37.96 12.41
CA ALA A 119 1.02 -36.81 11.58
C ALA A 119 2.28 -37.21 10.78
N SER A 120 2.21 -37.05 9.47
CA SER A 120 3.37 -37.17 8.58
C SER A 120 4.12 -35.85 8.51
N GLY A 121 5.43 -35.93 8.32
CA GLY A 121 6.31 -34.76 8.16
C GLY A 121 7.37 -34.67 9.25
N GLU A 122 8.20 -33.67 9.11
CA GLU A 122 9.27 -33.32 10.05
C GLU A 122 8.96 -31.95 10.67
N ALA A 123 9.31 -31.74 11.90
CA ALA A 123 9.26 -30.46 12.56
C ALA A 123 10.64 -30.13 13.11
N LEU A 124 11.17 -28.97 12.73
CA LEU A 124 12.43 -28.46 13.25
C LEU A 124 12.11 -27.53 14.42
N LEU A 125 12.73 -27.80 15.56
CA LEU A 125 12.43 -27.11 16.82
C LEU A 125 13.73 -26.56 17.41
N MET A 126 13.73 -25.30 17.86
CA MET A 126 14.92 -24.65 18.39
C MET A 126 14.59 -23.73 19.58
N ALA A 127 15.42 -23.71 20.61
CA ALA A 127 15.26 -22.82 21.75
C ALA A 127 16.21 -21.63 21.67
N ARG A 128 15.80 -20.48 22.23
CA ARG A 128 16.62 -19.24 22.32
C ARG A 128 17.88 -19.42 23.15
N GLY A 129 17.87 -20.33 24.12
CA GLY A 129 18.97 -20.56 25.05
C GLY A 129 20.13 -21.42 24.49
N VAL A 130 20.19 -21.65 23.18
CA VAL A 130 21.31 -22.36 22.55
C VAL A 130 22.57 -21.50 22.62
N SER A 131 23.71 -22.13 22.95
CA SER A 131 25.01 -21.44 22.95
C SER A 131 25.45 -21.18 21.51
N GLY A 132 25.72 -19.94 21.17
CA GLY A 132 26.29 -19.55 19.88
C GLY A 132 27.70 -20.10 19.69
N SER A 133 28.14 -20.25 18.44
CA SER A 133 29.50 -20.61 18.08
C SER A 133 30.42 -19.39 18.20
N ALA A 134 31.48 -19.47 18.95
CA ALA A 134 32.52 -18.45 18.98
C ALA A 134 33.20 -18.33 17.60
N ALA A 135 33.71 -17.12 17.29
CA ALA A 135 34.49 -16.91 16.08
C ALA A 135 35.68 -17.87 16.04
N ALA A 136 35.88 -18.54 14.92
CA ALA A 136 36.97 -19.49 14.76
C ALA A 136 38.31 -18.73 14.55
N GLU A 137 39.28 -18.96 15.40
CA GLU A 137 40.60 -18.34 15.28
C GLU A 137 41.31 -18.84 14.01
N GLY A 138 41.85 -17.89 13.24
CA GLY A 138 42.58 -18.17 12.01
C GLY A 138 41.72 -18.39 10.76
N ALA A 139 40.40 -18.29 10.84
CA ALA A 139 39.55 -18.34 9.66
C ALA A 139 39.77 -17.11 8.78
N ALA A 140 39.77 -17.26 7.45
CA ALA A 140 39.86 -16.19 6.48
C ALA A 140 38.46 -15.64 6.16
N GLY A 141 38.41 -14.39 5.70
CA GLY A 141 37.16 -13.75 5.27
C GLY A 141 36.34 -13.13 6.42
N THR A 142 35.08 -12.84 6.12
CA THR A 142 34.14 -12.21 7.09
C THR A 142 33.10 -13.25 7.51
N ARG A 143 32.78 -13.29 8.78
CA ARG A 143 31.69 -14.19 9.26
C ARG A 143 30.38 -13.80 8.60
N LEU A 144 29.64 -14.79 8.11
CA LEU A 144 28.35 -14.54 7.47
C LEU A 144 27.35 -13.89 8.44
N VAL A 145 27.35 -14.33 9.70
CA VAL A 145 26.44 -13.80 10.74
C VAL A 145 26.61 -12.31 10.99
N ASP A 146 27.82 -11.76 10.79
CA ASP A 146 28.09 -10.32 10.96
C ASP A 146 27.47 -9.45 9.85
N ARG A 147 27.02 -10.08 8.75
CA ARG A 147 26.33 -9.43 7.63
C ARG A 147 24.81 -9.52 7.72
N LEU A 148 24.30 -10.21 8.73
CA LEU A 148 22.88 -10.47 8.93
C LEU A 148 22.32 -9.58 10.04
N SER A 149 21.07 -9.20 9.91
CA SER A 149 20.32 -8.53 10.99
C SER A 149 19.45 -9.56 11.68
N VAL A 150 19.52 -9.60 12.99
CA VAL A 150 18.80 -10.58 13.81
C VAL A 150 18.00 -9.87 14.87
N ARG A 151 16.73 -10.25 15.05
CA ARG A 151 15.87 -9.72 16.11
C ARG A 151 16.54 -9.93 17.48
N ALA A 152 16.43 -8.91 18.35
CA ALA A 152 17.01 -8.95 19.69
C ALA A 152 16.62 -10.22 20.45
N GLY A 153 17.61 -10.88 21.04
CA GLY A 153 17.46 -12.12 21.81
C GLY A 153 17.59 -13.41 20.98
N TYR A 154 17.69 -13.35 19.64
CA TYR A 154 17.85 -14.53 18.78
C TYR A 154 19.24 -14.69 18.17
N GLY A 155 20.16 -13.76 18.48
CA GLY A 155 21.55 -13.84 18.00
C GLY A 155 22.21 -15.19 18.24
N PRO A 156 22.17 -15.78 19.45
CA PRO A 156 22.77 -17.08 19.73
C PRO A 156 22.21 -18.22 18.86
N VAL A 157 20.92 -18.18 18.50
CA VAL A 157 20.27 -19.16 17.62
C VAL A 157 20.89 -19.11 16.22
N VAL A 158 21.00 -17.90 15.66
CA VAL A 158 21.56 -17.68 14.31
C VAL A 158 23.07 -18.00 14.33
N GLU A 159 23.77 -17.66 15.40
CA GLU A 159 25.18 -18.01 15.60
C GLU A 159 25.40 -19.53 15.64
N ALA A 160 24.52 -20.28 16.30
CA ALA A 160 24.60 -21.72 16.35
C ALA A 160 24.46 -22.39 14.95
N LEU A 161 23.61 -21.78 14.09
CA LEU A 161 23.35 -22.30 12.74
C LEU A 161 24.35 -21.80 11.70
N LEU A 162 24.68 -20.53 11.74
CA LEU A 162 25.46 -19.85 10.69
C LEU A 162 26.84 -19.37 11.15
N GLY A 163 27.20 -19.51 12.41
CA GLY A 163 28.45 -18.99 12.96
C GLY A 163 29.71 -19.63 12.38
N GLY A 164 29.61 -20.84 11.83
CA GLY A 164 30.72 -21.55 11.15
C GLY A 164 30.92 -21.14 9.68
N TYR A 165 30.09 -20.27 9.12
CA TYR A 165 30.21 -19.85 7.73
C TYR A 165 30.96 -18.53 7.60
N TYR A 166 32.01 -18.53 6.74
CA TYR A 166 32.86 -17.38 6.47
C TYR A 166 32.83 -17.03 4.99
N MET A 167 32.48 -15.78 4.70
CA MET A 167 32.40 -15.26 3.33
C MET A 167 33.80 -14.92 2.82
N VAL A 168 34.10 -15.34 1.60
CA VAL A 168 35.27 -15.01 0.79
C VAL A 168 34.85 -14.57 -0.59
N ASP A 169 35.74 -13.91 -1.32
CA ASP A 169 35.40 -13.25 -2.58
C ASP A 169 35.02 -14.22 -3.69
N ASP A 170 35.77 -15.32 -3.83
CA ASP A 170 35.57 -16.31 -4.89
C ASP A 170 35.99 -17.74 -4.47
N LEU A 171 35.77 -18.70 -5.34
CA LEU A 171 36.14 -20.10 -5.12
C LEU A 171 37.66 -20.30 -4.96
N ALA A 172 38.48 -19.48 -5.65
CA ALA A 172 39.94 -19.61 -5.52
C ALA A 172 40.40 -19.16 -4.12
N ALA A 173 39.82 -18.07 -3.60
CA ALA A 173 40.04 -17.62 -2.23
C ALA A 173 39.55 -18.68 -1.20
N ALA A 174 38.39 -19.29 -1.45
CA ALA A 174 37.85 -20.33 -0.59
C ALA A 174 38.75 -21.57 -0.53
N LEU A 175 39.32 -21.99 -1.67
CA LEU A 175 40.24 -23.15 -1.75
C LEU A 175 41.63 -22.85 -1.17
N ALA A 176 42.06 -21.57 -1.21
CA ALA A 176 43.32 -21.13 -0.64
C ALA A 176 43.23 -20.82 0.88
N ALA A 177 42.04 -20.75 1.42
CA ALA A 177 41.80 -20.40 2.81
C ALA A 177 42.31 -21.48 3.78
N PRO A 178 42.72 -21.08 5.00
CA PRO A 178 43.14 -22.03 6.01
C PRO A 178 42.08 -23.07 6.34
N VAL A 179 42.48 -24.31 6.52
CA VAL A 179 41.58 -25.37 7.00
C VAL A 179 41.41 -25.20 8.51
N VAL A 180 40.21 -24.83 8.94
CA VAL A 180 39.85 -24.60 10.34
C VAL A 180 38.66 -25.49 10.67
N ASP A 181 38.72 -26.18 11.80
CA ASP A 181 37.63 -27.09 12.22
C ASP A 181 36.31 -26.31 12.42
N GLY A 182 35.23 -26.87 11.91
CA GLY A 182 33.89 -26.24 12.01
C GLY A 182 33.68 -25.08 11.08
N VAL A 183 34.66 -24.69 10.25
CA VAL A 183 34.55 -23.58 9.29
C VAL A 183 34.19 -24.12 7.91
N THR A 184 33.23 -23.42 7.28
CA THR A 184 32.90 -23.56 5.86
C THR A 184 33.02 -22.21 5.18
N TYR A 185 33.90 -22.13 4.19
CA TYR A 185 34.03 -20.93 3.38
C TYR A 185 32.95 -20.90 2.32
N VAL A 186 32.32 -19.73 2.17
CA VAL A 186 31.21 -19.51 1.23
C VAL A 186 31.49 -18.31 0.35
N THR A 187 31.08 -18.40 -0.90
CA THR A 187 31.21 -17.29 -1.86
C THR A 187 29.84 -16.68 -2.18
N PRO A 188 29.76 -15.43 -2.65
CA PRO A 188 28.49 -14.80 -3.00
C PRO A 188 27.71 -15.57 -4.08
N ASP A 189 28.39 -16.30 -4.96
CA ASP A 189 27.80 -17.13 -6.03
C ASP A 189 27.41 -18.54 -5.56
N GLY A 190 27.49 -18.84 -4.25
CA GLY A 190 26.99 -20.06 -3.63
C GLY A 190 27.95 -21.23 -3.62
N ALA A 191 29.23 -21.03 -3.97
CA ALA A 191 30.22 -22.07 -3.75
C ALA A 191 30.54 -22.21 -2.27
N ARG A 192 30.74 -23.45 -1.80
CA ARG A 192 31.03 -23.82 -0.39
C ARG A 192 32.19 -24.78 -0.32
N VAL A 193 33.17 -24.45 0.51
CA VAL A 193 34.34 -25.25 0.76
C VAL A 193 34.43 -25.60 2.24
N SER A 194 34.23 -26.84 2.60
CA SER A 194 34.33 -27.29 4.00
C SER A 194 35.75 -27.72 4.36
N CYS A 195 36.02 -27.86 5.67
CA CYS A 195 37.32 -28.24 6.22
C CYS A 195 37.82 -29.64 5.69
N GLY A 196 36.93 -30.52 5.26
CA GLY A 196 37.26 -31.78 4.65
C GLY A 196 37.64 -31.70 3.16
N GLY A 197 37.75 -30.51 2.58
CA GLY A 197 38.05 -30.33 1.16
C GLY A 197 36.83 -30.57 0.24
N LEU A 198 35.65 -30.77 0.81
CA LEU A 198 34.46 -30.96 0.02
C LEU A 198 34.01 -29.60 -0.55
N VAL A 199 33.97 -29.53 -1.88
CA VAL A 199 33.49 -28.37 -2.62
C VAL A 199 32.08 -28.67 -3.11
N ARG A 200 31.13 -27.76 -2.77
CA ARG A 200 29.80 -27.76 -3.34
C ARG A 200 29.66 -26.48 -4.15
N VAL A 201 29.17 -26.58 -5.37
CA VAL A 201 28.99 -25.46 -6.30
C VAL A 201 27.55 -25.43 -6.80
N GLY A 202 26.99 -24.28 -6.86
CA GLY A 202 25.64 -24.03 -7.36
C GLY A 202 24.69 -23.57 -6.25
N LEU A 203 23.85 -22.65 -6.61
CA LEU A 203 22.68 -22.27 -5.83
C LEU A 203 21.56 -23.23 -6.22
N ASP A 204 21.28 -24.20 -5.35
CA ASP A 204 20.13 -25.08 -5.57
C ASP A 204 18.87 -24.32 -5.16
N ALA A 205 18.17 -23.81 -6.17
CA ALA A 205 16.90 -23.11 -5.99
C ALA A 205 15.78 -24.14 -5.75
N GLY A 206 15.87 -24.87 -4.64
CA GLY A 206 14.82 -25.79 -4.21
C GLY A 206 13.48 -25.04 -3.97
N GLU A 207 12.41 -25.79 -3.69
CA GLU A 207 11.07 -25.24 -3.41
C GLU A 207 11.03 -24.24 -2.22
N ALA A 208 12.08 -24.19 -1.40
CA ALA A 208 12.25 -23.23 -0.30
C ALA A 208 12.79 -21.85 -0.75
N SER A 209 13.19 -21.70 -2.02
CA SER A 209 13.73 -20.44 -2.54
C SER A 209 12.69 -19.33 -2.47
N GLY A 210 13.10 -18.16 -1.94
CA GLY A 210 12.27 -16.97 -1.83
C GLY A 210 11.54 -16.81 -0.48
N ALA A 211 11.87 -17.59 0.56
CA ALA A 211 11.27 -17.44 1.88
C ALA A 211 11.70 -16.11 2.55
N LEU A 212 12.99 -15.79 2.54
CA LEU A 212 13.51 -14.52 3.09
C LEU A 212 13.05 -13.32 2.27
N GLU A 213 13.08 -13.43 0.95
CA GLU A 213 12.54 -12.40 0.04
C GLU A 213 11.07 -12.12 0.34
N ARG A 214 10.26 -13.17 0.47
CA ARG A 214 8.83 -13.07 0.81
C ARG A 214 8.62 -12.40 2.16
N LYS A 215 9.36 -12.81 3.19
CA LYS A 215 9.29 -12.22 4.54
C LYS A 215 9.74 -10.76 4.54
N ARG A 216 10.79 -10.42 3.82
CA ARG A 216 11.20 -9.02 3.59
C ARG A 216 10.08 -8.24 2.91
N ARG A 217 9.50 -8.79 1.84
CA ARG A 217 8.41 -8.12 1.11
C ARG A 217 7.19 -7.88 1.99
N ILE A 218 6.82 -8.85 2.83
CA ILE A 218 5.74 -8.70 3.82
C ILE A 218 6.05 -7.52 4.75
N ARG A 219 7.26 -7.45 5.33
CA ARG A 219 7.65 -6.34 6.22
C ARG A 219 7.65 -4.98 5.52
N GLU A 220 8.15 -4.91 4.28
CA GLU A 220 8.12 -3.69 3.47
C GLU A 220 6.67 -3.20 3.26
N LEU A 221 5.76 -4.11 2.91
CA LEU A 221 4.36 -3.80 2.70
C LEU A 221 3.64 -3.43 4.00
N GLU A 222 3.93 -4.12 5.11
CA GLU A 222 3.41 -3.78 6.44
C GLU A 222 3.88 -2.39 6.92
N GLY A 223 5.09 -1.99 6.55
CA GLY A 223 5.60 -0.64 6.81
C GLY A 223 4.94 0.42 5.94
N LEU A 224 4.62 0.11 4.68
CA LEU A 224 4.01 1.06 3.74
C LEU A 224 2.50 1.23 3.94
N GLU A 225 1.79 0.20 4.42
CA GLU A 225 0.33 0.23 4.58
C GLU A 225 -0.16 1.39 5.46
N PRO A 226 0.38 1.61 6.69
CA PRO A 226 -0.10 2.68 7.55
C PRO A 226 0.12 4.07 6.96
N ASP A 227 1.23 4.31 6.27
CA ASP A 227 1.51 5.59 5.61
C ASP A 227 0.51 5.86 4.48
N LEU A 228 0.23 4.87 3.65
CA LEU A 228 -0.77 4.97 2.58
C LEU A 228 -2.20 5.11 3.13
N ALA A 229 -2.50 4.45 4.24
CA ALA A 229 -3.80 4.59 4.91
C ALA A 229 -3.98 6.02 5.44
N ALA A 230 -2.96 6.60 6.07
CA ALA A 230 -2.98 7.98 6.54
C ALA A 230 -3.13 8.98 5.38
N VAL A 231 -2.44 8.76 4.26
CA VAL A 231 -2.60 9.60 3.06
C VAL A 231 -4.02 9.50 2.51
N PHE A 232 -4.59 8.30 2.42
CA PHE A 232 -5.96 8.12 1.94
C PHE A 232 -6.97 8.81 2.86
N GLU A 233 -6.86 8.64 4.17
CA GLU A 233 -7.72 9.27 5.16
C GLU A 233 -7.66 10.80 5.06
N HIS A 234 -6.45 11.36 5.00
CA HIS A 234 -6.26 12.81 4.85
C HIS A 234 -6.91 13.36 3.57
N VAL A 235 -6.73 12.70 2.43
CA VAL A 235 -7.33 13.14 1.16
C VAL A 235 -8.86 12.95 1.18
N SER A 236 -9.35 11.89 1.82
CA SER A 236 -10.79 11.65 2.00
C SER A 236 -11.44 12.76 2.82
N ASP A 237 -10.81 13.21 3.89
CA ASP A 237 -11.26 14.35 4.70
C ASP A 237 -11.30 15.63 3.86
N GLN A 238 -10.27 15.89 3.06
CA GLN A 238 -10.26 17.02 2.13
C GLN A 238 -11.40 16.96 1.10
N VAL A 239 -11.77 15.78 0.61
CA VAL A 239 -12.92 15.59 -0.28
C VAL A 239 -14.23 15.93 0.43
N VAL A 240 -14.37 15.58 1.70
CA VAL A 240 -15.54 15.95 2.52
C VAL A 240 -15.63 17.46 2.68
N GLU A 241 -14.54 18.12 3.03
CA GLU A 241 -14.47 19.58 3.16
C GLU A 241 -14.77 20.28 1.83
N ALA A 242 -14.17 19.81 0.73
CA ALA A 242 -14.41 20.35 -0.59
C ALA A 242 -15.86 20.16 -1.08
N ASN A 243 -16.51 19.06 -0.72
CA ASN A 243 -17.94 18.88 -0.98
C ASN A 243 -18.77 19.93 -0.22
N ALA A 244 -18.47 20.19 1.06
CA ALA A 244 -19.12 21.22 1.85
C ALA A 244 -18.93 22.61 1.22
N ALA A 245 -17.71 22.94 0.79
CA ALA A 245 -17.41 24.18 0.11
C ALA A 245 -18.19 24.36 -1.21
N VAL A 246 -18.38 23.29 -1.99
CA VAL A 246 -19.21 23.32 -3.19
C VAL A 246 -20.68 23.60 -2.84
N GLU A 247 -21.22 23.01 -1.79
CA GLU A 247 -22.60 23.25 -1.37
C GLU A 247 -22.79 24.66 -0.81
N GLU A 248 -21.82 25.19 -0.07
CA GLU A 248 -21.81 26.57 0.41
C GLU A 248 -21.74 27.58 -0.76
N ALA A 249 -20.87 27.35 -1.72
CA ALA A 249 -20.76 28.19 -2.91
C ALA A 249 -22.05 28.16 -3.75
N ARG A 250 -22.71 27.01 -3.85
CA ARG A 250 -24.02 26.88 -4.52
C ARG A 250 -25.13 27.63 -3.78
N ALA A 251 -25.12 27.58 -2.46
CA ALA A 251 -26.07 28.31 -1.66
C ALA A 251 -25.89 29.83 -1.90
N ALA A 252 -24.64 30.33 -1.87
CA ALA A 252 -24.34 31.74 -2.16
C ALA A 252 -24.74 32.14 -3.60
N GLU A 253 -24.54 31.28 -4.60
CA GLU A 253 -25.00 31.48 -5.98
C GLU A 253 -26.54 31.58 -6.04
N GLY A 254 -27.22 30.70 -5.30
CA GLY A 254 -28.67 30.67 -5.18
C GLY A 254 -29.21 31.98 -4.50
N ASP A 255 -28.57 32.41 -3.42
CA ASP A 255 -28.90 33.61 -2.70
C ASP A 255 -28.71 34.87 -3.57
N ALA A 256 -27.59 34.96 -4.28
CA ALA A 256 -27.31 36.05 -5.20
C ALA A 256 -28.31 36.10 -6.36
N ALA A 257 -28.69 34.92 -6.91
CA ALA A 257 -29.73 34.82 -7.93
C ALA A 257 -31.10 35.23 -7.38
N GLY A 258 -31.42 34.83 -6.15
CA GLY A 258 -32.64 35.22 -5.44
C GLY A 258 -32.72 36.73 -5.22
N GLU A 259 -31.62 37.36 -4.81
CA GLU A 259 -31.54 38.80 -4.60
C GLU A 259 -31.71 39.58 -5.92
N ILE A 260 -31.10 39.11 -7.01
CA ILE A 260 -31.32 39.68 -8.36
C ILE A 260 -32.81 39.60 -8.75
N ALA A 261 -33.42 38.41 -8.56
CA ALA A 261 -34.82 38.21 -8.87
C ALA A 261 -35.72 39.11 -8.03
N ARG A 262 -35.40 39.30 -6.74
CA ARG A 262 -36.06 40.23 -5.81
C ARG A 262 -35.94 41.67 -6.29
N LEU A 263 -34.70 42.13 -6.53
CA LEU A 263 -34.42 43.50 -7.01
C LEU A 263 -35.05 43.77 -8.38
N GLU A 264 -35.05 42.79 -9.27
CA GLU A 264 -35.73 42.87 -10.57
C GLU A 264 -37.27 42.88 -10.39
N GLY A 265 -37.79 42.21 -9.37
CA GLY A 265 -39.19 42.26 -8.95
C GLY A 265 -39.58 43.63 -8.41
N GLU A 266 -38.79 44.15 -7.47
CA GLU A 266 -38.98 45.51 -6.93
C GLU A 266 -38.86 46.58 -8.01
N ARG A 267 -37.87 46.48 -8.87
CA ARG A 267 -37.69 47.37 -10.01
C ARG A 267 -38.88 47.34 -10.95
N ARG A 268 -39.42 46.12 -11.25
CA ARG A 268 -40.63 45.98 -12.07
C ARG A 268 -41.84 46.61 -11.41
N SER A 269 -41.98 46.42 -10.07
CA SER A 269 -43.04 47.03 -9.29
C SER A 269 -42.96 48.57 -9.34
N LEU A 270 -41.76 49.13 -9.07
CA LEU A 270 -41.50 50.56 -9.10
C LEU A 270 -41.72 51.17 -10.50
N LEU A 271 -41.27 50.45 -11.55
CA LEU A 271 -41.51 50.91 -12.94
C LEU A 271 -43.00 50.85 -13.33
N SER A 272 -43.70 49.80 -12.79
CA SER A 272 -45.18 49.78 -12.97
C SER A 272 -45.89 50.89 -12.26
N GLU A 273 -45.43 51.29 -11.07
CA GLU A 273 -45.95 52.37 -10.28
C GLU A 273 -45.66 53.77 -10.93
N ILE A 274 -44.43 53.96 -11.42
CA ILE A 274 -44.03 55.12 -12.21
C ILE A 274 -44.90 55.21 -13.47
N GLY A 275 -45.07 54.10 -14.20
CA GLY A 275 -45.91 54.00 -15.39
C GLY A 275 -47.40 54.30 -15.09
N ARG A 276 -47.91 53.95 -13.89
CA ARG A 276 -49.24 54.32 -13.43
C ARG A 276 -49.28 55.80 -13.10
N LEU A 277 -48.26 56.35 -12.45
CA LEU A 277 -48.16 57.74 -12.14
C LEU A 277 -48.01 58.60 -13.41
N GLU A 278 -47.25 58.12 -14.36
CA GLU A 278 -47.06 58.78 -15.68
C GLU A 278 -48.25 58.61 -16.63
N GLN A 279 -49.03 57.48 -16.50
CA GLN A 279 -50.32 57.36 -17.18
C GLN A 279 -51.31 58.45 -16.81
N SER A 280 -51.21 58.96 -15.60
CA SER A 280 -52.04 60.13 -15.18
C SER A 280 -51.54 61.43 -15.74
N ALA A 281 -50.37 61.44 -16.38
CA ALA A 281 -49.66 62.64 -16.83
C ALA A 281 -49.32 62.67 -18.33
N ASN A 282 -50.16 62.19 -19.20
CA ASN A 282 -50.10 62.36 -20.68
C ASN A 282 -48.94 61.67 -21.42
N ASN A 283 -48.07 60.89 -20.77
CA ASN A 283 -46.93 60.26 -21.45
C ASN A 283 -46.89 58.69 -21.34
N ALA A 284 -48.02 58.11 -21.03
CA ALA A 284 -48.15 56.69 -20.79
C ALA A 284 -47.70 55.82 -21.96
N GLU A 285 -47.85 56.26 -23.18
CA GLU A 285 -47.52 55.47 -24.37
C GLU A 285 -46.00 55.28 -24.55
N VAL A 286 -45.22 56.36 -24.33
CA VAL A 286 -43.76 56.36 -24.50
C VAL A 286 -43.09 55.53 -23.38
N GLU A 287 -43.54 55.63 -22.17
CA GLU A 287 -43.02 54.86 -21.04
C GLU A 287 -43.46 53.41 -21.10
N ARG A 288 -44.62 53.08 -21.64
CA ARG A 288 -45.07 51.73 -21.90
C ARG A 288 -44.14 50.97 -22.90
N VAL A 289 -43.80 51.66 -24.00
CA VAL A 289 -42.87 51.11 -25.01
C VAL A 289 -41.47 50.92 -24.41
N ARG A 290 -41.03 51.84 -23.60
CA ARG A 290 -39.74 51.81 -22.94
C ARG A 290 -39.64 50.64 -21.91
N ILE A 291 -40.69 50.41 -21.14
CA ILE A 291 -40.81 49.33 -20.16
C ILE A 291 -40.85 47.97 -20.89
N SER A 292 -41.62 47.88 -21.99
CA SER A 292 -41.68 46.66 -22.81
C SER A 292 -40.30 46.26 -23.36
N LYS A 293 -39.52 47.22 -23.88
CA LYS A 293 -38.17 47.01 -24.39
C LYS A 293 -37.19 46.54 -23.30
N ARG A 294 -37.27 47.10 -22.09
CA ARG A 294 -36.46 46.65 -20.95
C ARG A 294 -36.83 45.27 -20.47
N ARG A 295 -38.12 44.92 -20.51
CA ARG A 295 -38.61 43.58 -20.18
C ARG A 295 -38.09 42.51 -21.17
N GLU A 296 -38.04 42.88 -22.44
CA GLU A 296 -37.51 41.99 -23.48
C GLU A 296 -36.01 41.75 -23.31
N GLN A 297 -35.23 42.80 -23.04
CA GLN A 297 -33.81 42.71 -22.75
C GLN A 297 -33.52 41.85 -21.48
N ALA A 298 -34.34 42.04 -20.46
CA ALA A 298 -34.23 41.19 -19.26
C ALA A 298 -34.60 39.71 -19.53
N SER A 299 -35.62 39.52 -20.40
CA SER A 299 -36.01 38.18 -20.83
C SER A 299 -34.93 37.51 -21.68
N GLU A 300 -34.27 38.27 -22.56
CA GLU A 300 -33.10 37.78 -23.33
C GLU A 300 -31.91 37.50 -22.43
N ALA A 301 -31.65 38.33 -21.43
CA ALA A 301 -30.58 38.10 -20.46
C ALA A 301 -30.84 36.81 -19.62
N VAL A 302 -32.10 36.58 -19.22
CA VAL A 302 -32.51 35.34 -18.54
C VAL A 302 -32.38 34.14 -19.46
N ARG A 303 -32.73 34.27 -20.75
CA ARG A 303 -32.53 33.19 -21.75
C ARG A 303 -31.04 32.91 -22.01
N ALA A 304 -30.20 33.93 -22.02
CA ALA A 304 -28.75 33.78 -22.18
C ALA A 304 -28.09 33.16 -20.95
N ALA A 305 -28.65 33.39 -19.76
CA ALA A 305 -28.12 32.78 -18.53
C ALA A 305 -28.42 31.25 -18.43
N ARG A 306 -29.58 30.83 -18.95
CA ARG A 306 -30.04 29.44 -18.90
C ARG A 306 -29.10 28.44 -19.56
N PRO A 307 -28.57 28.67 -20.81
CA PRO A 307 -27.59 27.77 -21.42
C PRO A 307 -26.32 27.61 -20.60
N ARG A 308 -25.95 28.62 -19.87
CA ARG A 308 -24.71 28.63 -19.06
C ARG A 308 -24.83 27.78 -17.77
N VAL A 309 -26.03 27.75 -17.20
CA VAL A 309 -26.34 26.80 -16.09
C VAL A 309 -26.38 25.38 -16.61
N ASP A 310 -26.90 25.17 -17.80
CA ASP A 310 -26.91 23.84 -18.43
C ASP A 310 -25.49 23.38 -18.82
N GLU A 311 -24.63 24.30 -19.26
CA GLU A 311 -23.21 24.02 -19.55
C GLU A 311 -22.43 23.62 -18.28
N LEU A 312 -22.66 24.35 -17.18
CA LEU A 312 -22.05 23.99 -15.89
C LEU A 312 -22.52 22.64 -15.37
N THR A 313 -23.80 22.32 -15.61
CA THR A 313 -24.34 21.01 -15.22
C THR A 313 -23.70 19.90 -16.05
N ARG A 314 -23.51 20.11 -17.37
CA ARG A 314 -22.79 19.16 -18.23
C ARG A 314 -21.33 19.00 -17.81
N SER A 315 -20.62 20.12 -17.59
CA SER A 315 -19.22 20.07 -17.15
C SER A 315 -19.05 19.31 -15.84
N ARG A 316 -20.00 19.47 -14.90
CA ARG A 316 -20.05 18.66 -13.68
C ARG A 316 -20.24 17.17 -13.99
N ASP A 317 -21.14 16.85 -14.90
CA ASP A 317 -21.46 15.47 -15.22
C ASP A 317 -20.34 14.81 -16.04
N GLU A 318 -19.67 15.56 -16.92
CA GLU A 318 -18.45 15.14 -17.62
C GLU A 318 -17.28 14.92 -16.64
N ALA A 319 -17.10 15.83 -15.67
CA ALA A 319 -16.09 15.65 -14.63
C ALA A 319 -16.33 14.40 -13.78
N ARG A 320 -17.59 14.08 -13.48
CA ARG A 320 -17.96 12.84 -12.79
C ARG A 320 -17.69 11.61 -13.63
N ALA A 321 -18.00 11.68 -14.93
CA ALA A 321 -17.73 10.58 -15.86
C ALA A 321 -16.22 10.30 -16.01
N GLN A 322 -15.42 11.37 -16.14
CA GLN A 322 -13.96 11.24 -16.22
C GLN A 322 -13.35 10.68 -14.93
N ALA A 323 -13.86 11.10 -13.77
CA ALA A 323 -13.40 10.54 -12.48
C ALA A 323 -13.74 9.03 -12.37
N SER A 324 -14.89 8.63 -12.92
CA SER A 324 -15.30 7.22 -12.98
C SER A 324 -14.43 6.41 -13.94
N ASP A 325 -14.11 6.98 -15.10
CA ASP A 325 -13.29 6.32 -16.13
C ASP A 325 -11.83 6.15 -15.65
N LEU A 326 -11.26 7.19 -15.03
CA LEU A 326 -9.96 7.09 -14.38
C LEU A 326 -9.95 6.02 -13.29
N GLY A 327 -11.03 5.91 -12.52
CA GLY A 327 -11.19 4.84 -11.54
C GLY A 327 -11.13 3.44 -12.15
N LEU A 328 -11.75 3.26 -13.32
CA LEU A 328 -11.72 2.00 -14.07
C LEU A 328 -10.32 1.71 -14.63
N GLN A 329 -9.68 2.70 -15.25
CA GLN A 329 -8.32 2.54 -15.78
C GLN A 329 -7.30 2.17 -14.71
N ILE A 330 -7.44 2.75 -13.52
CA ILE A 330 -6.57 2.43 -12.39
C ILE A 330 -6.86 1.03 -11.86
N ALA A 331 -8.13 0.60 -11.83
CA ALA A 331 -8.47 -0.77 -11.48
C ALA A 331 -7.88 -1.79 -12.49
N GLU A 332 -7.96 -1.50 -13.79
CA GLU A 332 -7.36 -2.32 -14.84
C GLU A 332 -5.82 -2.38 -14.71
N ALA A 333 -5.17 -1.25 -14.45
CA ALA A 333 -3.72 -1.20 -14.22
C ALA A 333 -3.30 -2.01 -12.98
N ASN A 334 -4.11 -1.99 -11.92
CA ASN A 334 -3.87 -2.80 -10.72
C ASN A 334 -4.05 -4.30 -11.00
N ASP A 335 -5.09 -4.67 -11.74
CA ASP A 335 -5.30 -6.06 -12.17
C ASP A 335 -4.14 -6.57 -13.05
N GLU A 336 -3.62 -5.71 -13.92
CA GLU A 336 -2.46 -6.03 -14.76
C GLU A 336 -1.19 -6.15 -13.93
N LEU A 337 -0.99 -5.25 -12.97
CA LEU A 337 0.12 -5.32 -12.02
C LEU A 337 0.07 -6.59 -11.16
N ASP A 338 -1.13 -6.96 -10.69
CA ASP A 338 -1.33 -8.19 -9.92
C ASP A 338 -1.13 -9.46 -10.77
N ARG A 339 -1.36 -9.38 -12.11
CA ARG A 339 -0.97 -10.45 -13.04
C ARG A 339 0.54 -10.55 -13.16
N VAL A 340 1.20 -9.43 -13.45
CA VAL A 340 2.68 -9.38 -13.55
C VAL A 340 3.34 -9.91 -12.27
N ARG A 341 2.81 -9.54 -11.10
CA ARG A 341 3.34 -10.02 -9.81
C ARG A 341 3.13 -11.52 -9.60
N ARG A 342 2.00 -12.05 -10.04
CA ARG A 342 1.76 -13.50 -10.02
C ARG A 342 2.73 -14.22 -10.95
N ASP A 343 2.92 -13.70 -12.15
CA ASP A 343 3.85 -14.26 -13.14
C ASP A 343 5.30 -14.18 -12.64
N ASP A 344 5.67 -13.09 -11.97
CA ASP A 344 7.00 -12.90 -11.36
C ASP A 344 7.22 -13.86 -10.17
N SER A 345 6.18 -14.05 -9.34
CA SER A 345 6.23 -15.02 -8.24
C SER A 345 6.25 -16.48 -8.74
N GLU A 346 5.56 -16.79 -9.84
CA GLU A 346 5.63 -18.08 -10.51
C GLU A 346 6.99 -18.30 -11.17
N ALA A 347 7.59 -17.27 -11.74
CA ALA A 347 8.93 -17.31 -12.29
C ALA A 347 10.00 -17.51 -11.20
N ALA A 348 9.85 -16.78 -10.07
CA ALA A 348 10.74 -16.95 -8.90
C ALA A 348 10.61 -18.32 -8.21
N GLY A 349 9.44 -18.94 -8.28
CA GLY A 349 9.22 -20.30 -7.76
C GLY A 349 9.72 -21.43 -8.70
N LYS A 350 10.17 -21.07 -9.93
CA LYS A 350 10.73 -22.02 -10.91
C LYS A 350 12.26 -21.92 -11.04
N LEU A 351 12.88 -20.98 -10.34
CA LEU A 351 14.33 -20.85 -10.12
C LEU A 351 14.73 -21.49 -8.78
#